data_bd5f6daecc125381ef6a8906b99f6e40
#
_entry.id   bd5f6daecc125381ef6a8906b99f6e40
#
_cell.length_a   1.000
_cell.length_b   1.000
_cell.length_c   1.000
_cell.angle_alpha   90.00
_cell.angle_beta   90.00
_cell.angle_gamma   90.00
#
_symmetry.space_group_name_H-M   'P 1'
#
loop_
_entity.id
_entity.type
_entity.pdbx_description
1 polymer ?
#
loop_
_entity_poly.entity_id
_entity_poly.type
_entity_poly.pdbx_seq_one_letter_code
_entity_poly.pdbx_strand_id
1 'polypeptide(L)'
;MTDQIEEIKKQILNTLKPHGVKKASLFGSIVRGKLTDKSDIDILVEFSERKSLLDLVRIERELSGALSIKVDLLTEKSISPYLIDRIKSEMEVIYG
;
A
#
# COMPACT_ATOMS: atom_id res chain seq x y z
N MET A 1 -16.85 -12.49 12.37
CA MET A 1 -16.99 -11.34 11.46
C MET A 1 -15.64 -10.95 10.88
N THR A 2 -15.59 -10.79 9.57
CA THR A 2 -14.35 -10.36 8.92
C THR A 2 -14.20 -8.86 9.14
N ASP A 3 -13.08 -8.46 9.71
CA ASP A 3 -12.76 -7.05 9.84
C ASP A 3 -12.57 -6.46 8.44
N GLN A 4 -13.15 -5.29 8.18
CA GLN A 4 -13.00 -4.60 6.90
C GLN A 4 -11.53 -4.37 6.55
N ILE A 5 -10.72 -4.05 7.54
CA ILE A 5 -9.28 -3.82 7.35
C ILE A 5 -8.58 -5.11 6.94
N GLU A 6 -8.94 -6.25 7.53
CA GLU A 6 -8.36 -7.54 7.15
C GLU A 6 -8.71 -7.91 5.71
N GLU A 7 -9.93 -7.63 5.28
CA GLU A 7 -10.35 -7.86 3.90
C GLU A 7 -9.58 -6.98 2.92
N ILE A 8 -9.37 -5.72 3.29
CA ILE A 8 -8.59 -4.78 2.49
C ILE A 8 -7.15 -5.27 2.34
N LYS A 9 -6.51 -5.71 3.43
CA LYS A 9 -5.15 -6.26 3.39
C LYS A 9 -5.06 -7.45 2.46
N LYS A 10 -6.03 -8.33 2.53
CA LYS A 10 -6.10 -9.53 1.70
C LYS A 10 -6.16 -9.19 0.22
N GLN A 11 -7.03 -8.26 -0.15
CA GLN A 11 -7.17 -7.82 -1.53
C GLN A 11 -5.92 -7.13 -2.04
N ILE A 12 -5.28 -6.32 -1.20
CA ILE A 12 -4.01 -5.67 -1.53
C ILE A 12 -2.96 -6.73 -1.90
N LEU A 13 -2.80 -7.74 -1.06
CA LEU A 13 -1.82 -8.79 -1.30
C LEU A 13 -2.16 -9.62 -2.54
N ASN A 14 -3.43 -9.95 -2.74
CA ASN A 14 -3.85 -10.69 -3.92
C ASN A 14 -3.55 -9.93 -5.22
N THR A 15 -3.63 -8.62 -5.19
CA THR A 15 -3.31 -7.78 -6.34
C THR A 15 -1.81 -7.61 -6.52
N LEU A 16 -1.06 -7.45 -5.44
CA LEU A 16 0.38 -7.21 -5.51
C LEU A 16 1.22 -8.45 -5.81
N LYS A 17 0.81 -9.62 -5.32
CA LYS A 17 1.60 -10.85 -5.50
C LYS A 17 1.95 -11.18 -6.94
N PRO A 18 1.00 -11.08 -7.91
CA PRO A 18 1.34 -11.34 -9.31
C PRO A 18 2.38 -10.39 -9.88
N HIS A 19 2.57 -9.24 -9.29
CA HIS A 19 3.57 -8.25 -9.73
C HIS A 19 4.94 -8.47 -9.11
N GLY A 20 5.10 -9.50 -8.28
CA GLY A 20 6.40 -9.81 -7.67
C GLY A 20 6.74 -8.93 -6.47
N VAL A 21 5.74 -8.61 -5.64
CA VAL A 21 5.98 -7.83 -4.44
C VAL A 21 6.88 -8.59 -3.46
N LYS A 22 7.86 -7.90 -2.92
CA LYS A 22 8.77 -8.42 -1.92
C LYS A 22 8.35 -8.01 -0.51
N LYS A 23 7.85 -6.79 -0.36
CA LYS A 23 7.41 -6.26 0.91
C LYS A 23 6.28 -5.26 0.68
N ALA A 24 5.29 -5.28 1.55
CA ALA A 24 4.19 -4.32 1.52
C ALA A 24 3.82 -3.92 2.93
N SER A 25 3.59 -2.63 3.12
CA SER A 25 3.22 -2.07 4.42
C SER A 25 2.14 -1.02 4.24
N LEU A 26 1.28 -0.88 5.24
CA LEU A 26 0.27 0.16 5.27
C LEU A 26 0.70 1.27 6.21
N PHE A 27 0.39 2.51 5.84
CA PHE A 27 0.63 3.64 6.73
C PHE A 27 -0.46 4.70 6.54
N GLY A 28 -0.44 5.74 7.38
CA GLY A 28 -1.44 6.79 7.32
C GLY A 28 -2.73 6.45 8.05
N SER A 29 -3.85 6.96 7.53
CA SER A 29 -5.15 6.87 8.21
C SER A 29 -5.61 5.46 8.51
N ILE A 30 -5.34 4.52 7.61
CA ILE A 30 -5.78 3.12 7.77
C ILE A 30 -5.13 2.46 8.99
N VAL A 31 -3.86 2.77 9.26
CA VAL A 31 -3.13 2.23 10.41
C VAL A 31 -3.70 2.78 11.72
N ARG A 32 -4.21 4.00 11.68
CA ARG A 32 -4.81 4.66 12.84
C ARG A 32 -6.28 4.28 13.04
N GLY A 33 -6.82 3.41 12.21
CA GLY A 33 -8.21 2.98 12.29
C GLY A 33 -9.21 4.05 11.89
N LYS A 34 -8.76 5.07 11.15
CA LYS A 34 -9.61 6.20 10.74
C LYS A 34 -10.01 6.10 9.27
N LEU A 35 -10.29 4.90 8.79
CA LEU A 35 -10.72 4.71 7.42
C LEU A 35 -12.14 5.24 7.22
N THR A 36 -12.28 6.22 6.34
CA THR A 36 -13.57 6.78 5.94
C THR A 36 -13.71 6.66 4.43
N ASP A 37 -14.90 6.92 3.90
CA ASP A 37 -15.16 6.87 2.46
C ASP A 37 -14.29 7.84 1.66
N LYS A 38 -13.75 8.85 2.34
CA LYS A 38 -12.89 9.87 1.72
C LYS A 38 -11.41 9.66 2.02
N SER A 39 -11.06 8.63 2.78
CA SER A 39 -9.66 8.36 3.13
C SER A 39 -8.96 7.64 2.00
N ASP A 40 -7.72 8.04 1.74
CA ASP A 40 -6.83 7.34 0.82
C ASP A 40 -6.09 6.26 1.58
N ILE A 41 -5.77 5.18 0.90
CA ILE A 41 -4.94 4.12 1.48
C ILE A 41 -3.52 4.32 1.00
N ASP A 42 -2.61 4.52 1.94
CA ASP A 42 -1.19 4.70 1.64
C ASP A 42 -0.47 3.37 1.82
N ILE A 43 0.20 2.92 0.76
CA ILE A 43 0.91 1.64 0.74
C ILE A 43 2.37 1.88 0.38
N LEU A 44 3.27 1.39 1.22
CA LEU A 44 4.70 1.39 0.93
C LEU A 44 5.07 0.00 0.46
N VAL A 45 5.58 -0.10 -0.77
CA VAL A 45 5.90 -1.38 -1.40
C VAL A 45 7.36 -1.48 -1.80
N GLU A 46 7.84 -2.72 -1.85
CA GLU A 46 9.12 -3.07 -2.42
C GLU A 46 8.89 -4.28 -3.34
N PHE A 47 9.40 -4.19 -4.57
CA PHE A 47 9.28 -5.28 -5.54
C PHE A 47 10.61 -6.00 -5.70
N SER A 48 10.55 -7.31 -6.04
CA SER A 48 11.75 -8.10 -6.30
C SER A 48 12.50 -7.62 -7.53
N GLU A 49 11.75 -7.09 -8.51
CA GLU A 49 12.30 -6.54 -9.72
C GLU A 49 12.05 -5.05 -9.77
N ARG A 50 12.91 -4.33 -10.48
CA ARG A 50 12.75 -2.88 -10.65
C ARG A 50 11.49 -2.60 -11.49
N LYS A 51 10.61 -1.77 -10.98
CA LYS A 51 9.41 -1.36 -11.69
C LYS A 51 9.57 0.05 -12.23
N SER A 52 9.06 0.29 -13.45
CA SER A 52 9.02 1.63 -14.01
C SER A 52 7.90 2.43 -13.33
N LEU A 53 7.92 3.74 -13.53
CA LEU A 53 6.86 4.61 -13.01
C LEU A 53 5.51 4.21 -13.59
N LEU A 54 5.45 3.86 -14.88
CA LEU A 54 4.22 3.42 -15.51
C LEU A 54 3.68 2.13 -14.90
N ASP A 55 4.58 1.19 -14.57
CA ASP A 55 4.19 -0.04 -13.89
C ASP A 55 3.55 0.25 -12.55
N LEU A 56 4.14 1.16 -11.78
CA LEU A 56 3.61 1.55 -10.47
C LEU A 56 2.23 2.19 -10.59
N VAL A 57 2.03 3.04 -11.60
CA VAL A 57 0.74 3.68 -11.85
C VAL A 57 -0.32 2.62 -12.20
N ARG A 58 0.03 1.64 -13.01
CA ARG A 58 -0.89 0.56 -13.37
C ARG A 58 -1.31 -0.26 -12.15
N ILE A 59 -0.34 -0.62 -11.33
CA ILE A 59 -0.60 -1.38 -10.10
C ILE A 59 -1.48 -0.57 -9.14
N GLU A 60 -1.21 0.71 -9.00
CA GLU A 60 -2.02 1.61 -8.19
C GLU A 60 -3.46 1.65 -8.66
N ARG A 61 -3.68 1.71 -9.97
CA ARG A 61 -5.02 1.69 -10.56
C ARG A 61 -5.73 0.37 -10.31
N GLU A 62 -5.01 -0.74 -10.42
CA GLU A 62 -5.57 -2.06 -10.13
C GLU A 62 -6.03 -2.15 -8.67
N LEU A 63 -5.21 -1.67 -7.76
CA LEU A 63 -5.53 -1.65 -6.34
C LEU A 63 -6.75 -0.78 -6.05
N SER A 64 -6.78 0.43 -6.62
CA SER A 64 -7.90 1.34 -6.43
C SER A 64 -9.19 0.75 -6.96
N GLY A 65 -9.13 0.08 -8.11
CA GLY A 65 -10.28 -0.59 -8.70
C GLY A 65 -10.77 -1.77 -7.86
N ALA A 66 -9.84 -2.60 -7.38
CA ALA A 66 -10.18 -3.77 -6.57
C ALA A 66 -10.80 -3.39 -5.22
N LEU A 67 -10.31 -2.31 -4.63
CA LEU A 67 -10.76 -1.87 -3.31
C LEU A 67 -11.90 -0.87 -3.36
N SER A 68 -12.15 -0.26 -4.51
CA SER A 68 -13.09 0.86 -4.68
C SER A 68 -12.74 2.04 -3.75
N ILE A 69 -11.47 2.18 -3.44
CA ILE A 69 -10.92 3.25 -2.59
C ILE A 69 -9.65 3.75 -3.26
N LYS A 70 -9.41 5.05 -3.20
CA LYS A 70 -8.19 5.59 -3.78
C LYS A 70 -6.97 5.06 -3.03
N VAL A 71 -5.99 4.56 -3.77
CA VAL A 71 -4.76 4.00 -3.22
C VAL A 71 -3.58 4.83 -3.70
N ASP A 72 -2.69 5.20 -2.78
CA ASP A 72 -1.41 5.83 -3.09
C ASP A 72 -0.32 4.77 -2.91
N LEU A 73 0.31 4.37 -4.00
CA LEU A 73 1.36 3.35 -3.99
C LEU A 73 2.71 4.04 -4.00
N LEU A 74 3.49 3.84 -2.96
CA LEU A 74 4.76 4.52 -2.77
C LEU A 74 5.90 3.51 -2.58
N THR A 75 7.10 3.92 -2.99
CA THR A 75 8.33 3.18 -2.73
C THR A 75 9.21 4.03 -1.82
N GLU A 76 10.18 3.41 -1.15
CA GLU A 76 11.09 4.16 -0.28
C GLU A 76 11.80 5.28 -1.02
N LYS A 77 12.15 5.04 -2.29
CA LYS A 77 12.83 6.04 -3.11
C LYS A 77 11.97 7.24 -3.45
N SER A 78 10.65 7.08 -3.44
CA SER A 78 9.72 8.17 -3.78
C SER A 78 9.37 9.02 -2.57
N ILE A 79 9.78 8.62 -1.37
CA ILE A 79 9.49 9.32 -0.12
C ILE A 79 10.68 10.15 0.30
N SER A 80 10.42 11.38 0.79
CA SER A 80 11.47 12.25 1.31
C SER A 80 12.23 11.56 2.44
N PRO A 81 13.58 11.65 2.46
CA PRO A 81 14.38 11.08 3.56
C PRO A 81 13.96 11.57 4.94
N TYR A 82 13.41 12.77 5.03
CA TYR A 82 12.93 13.32 6.30
C TYR A 82 11.66 12.64 6.80
N LEU A 83 10.87 12.06 5.89
CA LEU A 83 9.61 11.42 6.24
C LEU A 83 9.70 9.91 6.38
N ILE A 84 10.71 9.30 5.76
CA ILE A 84 10.78 7.83 5.69
C ILE A 84 10.91 7.19 7.08
N ASP A 85 11.69 7.78 7.97
CA ASP A 85 11.87 7.26 9.32
C ASP A 85 10.56 7.32 10.11
N ARG A 86 9.83 8.41 9.95
CA ARG A 86 8.52 8.57 10.60
C ARG A 86 7.52 7.55 10.08
N ILE A 87 7.49 7.36 8.76
CA ILE A 87 6.60 6.40 8.13
C ILE A 87 6.94 4.99 8.61
N LYS A 88 8.22 4.64 8.67
CA LYS A 88 8.67 3.31 9.13
C LYS A 88 8.30 3.06 10.59
N SER A 89 8.26 4.10 11.42
CA SER A 89 7.87 3.94 12.82
C SER A 89 6.37 3.74 13.01
N GLU A 90 5.56 4.20 12.06
CA GLU A 90 4.09 4.14 12.15
C GLU A 90 3.47 3.06 11.25
N MET A 91 4.21 2.55 10.27
CA MET A 91 3.65 1.59 9.30
C MET A 91 3.38 0.22 9.89
N GLU A 92 2.41 -0.47 9.31
CA GLU A 92 2.11 -1.86 9.61
C GLU A 92 2.52 -2.73 8.44
N VAL A 93 3.48 -3.62 8.64
CA VAL A 93 3.93 -4.56 7.59
C VAL A 93 2.86 -5.63 7.41
N ILE A 94 2.37 -5.80 6.18
CA ILE A 94 1.37 -6.81 5.86
C ILE A 94 1.95 -7.96 5.04
N TYR A 95 3.15 -7.81 4.49
CA TYR A 95 3.82 -8.83 3.70
C TYR A 95 5.33 -8.61 3.71
N GLY A 96 6.09 -9.68 3.85
CA GLY A 96 7.55 -9.63 3.82
C GLY A 96 8.21 -9.79 5.19
#